data_af995934edfa46c99bd19735fee67126
#
_entry.id   af995934edfa46c99bd19735fee67126
#
_cell.length_a   1.000
_cell.length_b   1.000
_cell.length_c   1.000
_cell.angle_alpha   90.00
_cell.angle_beta   90.00
_cell.angle_gamma   90.00
#
_symmetry.space_group_name_H-M   'P 1'
#
loop_
_entity.id
_entity.type
_entity.pdbx_description
1 polymer ?
#
loop_
_entity_poly.entity_id
_entity_poly.type
_entity_poly.pdbx_seq_one_letter_code
_entity_poly.pdbx_strand_id
1 'polypeptide(L)'
;YIISEEPITFTIGKEGELTQTNMEKDSTGNIVVKNYRPDLDKKVYNDAAIDSDNNGYVEGSDYSVGDMVPYQITVKIPQNIEKLKKFIVTDTPENLEDDTATIKIAVKDGDAVAETVYTLTKDSNGFEIEFKPAQMSEYNGKTLIISYKAKLLDTAKKTTEGNKNNATLTYTNKIDETGVGKEG
;
A
#
# COMPACT_ATOMS: atom_id res chain seq x y z
N TYR A 1 12.41 -27.58 -5.71
CA TYR A 1 11.11 -27.36 -5.08
C TYR A 1 10.78 -25.88 -5.18
N ILE A 2 9.66 -25.53 -5.82
CA ILE A 2 9.15 -24.16 -5.83
C ILE A 2 8.14 -24.07 -4.69
N ILE A 3 8.48 -23.30 -3.65
CA ILE A 3 7.54 -22.98 -2.59
C ILE A 3 7.04 -21.57 -2.88
N SER A 4 5.80 -21.46 -3.37
CA SER A 4 5.10 -20.19 -3.55
C SER A 4 3.73 -20.29 -2.90
N GLU A 5 3.36 -19.27 -2.14
CA GLU A 5 2.01 -19.16 -1.58
C GLU A 5 1.00 -18.64 -2.61
N GLU A 6 1.48 -18.13 -3.75
CA GLU A 6 0.67 -17.71 -4.88
C GLU A 6 0.84 -18.67 -6.06
N PRO A 7 -0.23 -18.96 -6.82
CA PRO A 7 -0.14 -19.79 -8.01
C PRO A 7 0.78 -19.12 -9.04
N ILE A 8 1.82 -19.85 -9.44
CA ILE A 8 2.74 -19.44 -10.49
C ILE A 8 2.27 -20.10 -11.78
N THR A 9 1.87 -19.27 -12.75
CA THR A 9 1.55 -19.76 -14.10
C THR A 9 2.76 -19.52 -15.00
N PHE A 10 3.25 -20.55 -15.67
CA PHE A 10 4.33 -20.41 -16.64
C PHE A 10 3.96 -21.12 -17.94
N THR A 11 4.43 -20.57 -19.05
CA THR A 11 4.28 -21.19 -20.35
C THR A 11 5.61 -21.85 -20.72
N ILE A 12 5.55 -23.13 -21.08
CA ILE A 12 6.71 -23.85 -21.61
C ILE A 12 6.63 -23.75 -23.13
N GLY A 13 7.61 -23.09 -23.74
CA GLY A 13 7.75 -23.04 -25.19
C GLY A 13 8.09 -24.41 -25.79
N LYS A 14 8.03 -24.51 -27.13
CA LYS A 14 8.26 -25.76 -27.84
C LYS A 14 9.69 -26.34 -27.66
N GLU A 15 10.63 -25.49 -27.31
CA GLU A 15 12.04 -25.85 -27.05
C GLU A 15 12.36 -25.94 -25.55
N GLY A 16 11.31 -25.95 -24.66
CA GLY A 16 11.47 -26.09 -23.23
C GLY A 16 11.80 -24.79 -22.51
N GLU A 17 11.77 -23.64 -23.20
CA GLU A 17 11.96 -22.33 -22.57
C GLU A 17 10.76 -21.98 -21.66
N LEU A 18 11.07 -21.47 -20.48
CA LEU A 18 10.08 -20.95 -19.54
C LEU A 18 9.92 -19.46 -19.75
N THR A 19 8.70 -19.04 -20.07
CA THR A 19 8.34 -17.60 -20.15
C THR A 19 7.35 -17.23 -19.10
N GLN A 20 7.74 -16.27 -18.25
CA GLN A 20 6.85 -15.63 -17.29
C GLN A 20 7.33 -14.23 -16.91
N THR A 21 6.38 -13.36 -16.65
CA THR A 21 6.61 -11.93 -16.38
C THR A 21 7.23 -11.63 -15.02
N ASN A 22 7.14 -12.54 -14.05
CA ASN A 22 7.64 -12.35 -12.68
C ASN A 22 8.77 -13.33 -12.29
N MET A 23 9.44 -13.94 -13.28
CA MET A 23 10.59 -14.81 -13.07
C MET A 23 11.84 -14.17 -13.67
N GLU A 24 12.88 -14.06 -12.88
CA GLU A 24 14.20 -13.67 -13.34
C GLU A 24 15.16 -14.82 -13.14
N LYS A 25 16.17 -14.94 -14.00
CA LYS A 25 17.32 -15.81 -13.76
C LYS A 25 18.37 -15.01 -13.02
N ASP A 26 18.88 -15.57 -11.92
CA ASP A 26 20.05 -15.03 -11.28
C ASP A 26 21.32 -15.28 -12.12
N SER A 27 22.45 -14.74 -11.68
CA SER A 27 23.74 -14.89 -12.38
C SER A 27 24.22 -16.33 -12.47
N THR A 28 23.61 -17.26 -11.73
CA THR A 28 23.94 -18.71 -11.71
C THR A 28 22.95 -19.54 -12.55
N GLY A 29 21.94 -18.89 -13.13
CA GLY A 29 20.92 -19.53 -13.96
C GLY A 29 19.73 -20.10 -13.19
N ASN A 30 19.66 -19.90 -11.86
CA ASN A 30 18.51 -20.29 -11.07
C ASN A 30 17.31 -19.38 -11.36
N ILE A 31 16.13 -19.95 -11.34
CA ILE A 31 14.88 -19.20 -11.48
C ILE A 31 14.54 -18.57 -10.13
N VAL A 32 14.53 -17.24 -10.09
CA VAL A 32 14.10 -16.47 -8.93
C VAL A 32 12.64 -16.07 -9.14
N VAL A 33 11.75 -16.62 -8.33
CA VAL A 33 10.34 -16.22 -8.33
C VAL A 33 10.19 -15.00 -7.43
N LYS A 34 9.85 -13.86 -8.00
CA LYS A 34 9.51 -12.66 -7.24
C LYS A 34 8.04 -12.73 -6.83
N ASN A 35 7.81 -13.19 -5.62
CA ASN A 35 6.49 -13.05 -4.98
C ASN A 35 6.35 -11.61 -4.49
N TYR A 36 5.68 -10.78 -5.28
CA TYR A 36 5.29 -9.46 -4.83
C TYR A 36 3.99 -9.56 -4.03
N ARG A 37 4.12 -9.80 -2.72
CA ARG A 37 2.97 -9.64 -1.84
C ARG A 37 2.65 -8.15 -1.71
N PRO A 38 1.38 -7.79 -1.67
CA PRO A 38 0.99 -6.48 -1.22
C PRO A 38 1.53 -6.23 0.18
N ASP A 39 2.02 -5.04 0.40
CA ASP A 39 2.56 -4.62 1.69
C ASP A 39 2.13 -3.19 1.97
N LEU A 40 1.96 -2.85 3.24
CA LEU A 40 1.56 -1.52 3.67
C LEU A 40 2.41 -1.11 4.86
N ASP A 41 2.92 0.11 4.80
CA ASP A 41 3.64 0.78 5.89
C ASP A 41 3.06 2.18 6.10
N LYS A 42 2.95 2.63 7.35
CA LYS A 42 2.42 3.95 7.68
C LYS A 42 3.35 4.69 8.63
N LYS A 43 3.65 5.94 8.31
CA LYS A 43 4.56 6.79 9.06
C LYS A 43 3.99 8.18 9.31
N VAL A 44 4.47 8.81 10.38
CA VAL A 44 4.17 10.19 10.76
C VAL A 44 5.39 11.07 10.45
N TYR A 45 5.15 12.32 10.07
CA TYR A 45 6.23 13.26 9.81
C TYR A 45 6.84 13.81 11.10
N ASN A 46 8.17 13.95 11.10
CA ASN A 46 8.95 14.63 12.14
C ASN A 46 10.10 15.39 11.47
N ASP A 47 10.08 16.70 11.52
CA ASP A 47 11.09 17.57 10.88
C ASP A 47 12.49 17.39 11.48
N ALA A 48 12.59 17.04 12.76
CA ALA A 48 13.85 16.72 13.42
C ALA A 48 14.50 15.41 12.95
N ALA A 49 13.76 14.57 12.22
CA ALA A 49 14.23 13.28 11.70
C ALA A 49 14.65 13.35 10.22
N ILE A 50 14.73 14.54 9.63
CA ILE A 50 15.19 14.72 8.24
C ILE A 50 16.71 14.54 8.19
N ASP A 51 17.16 13.55 7.44
CA ASP A 51 18.58 13.32 7.13
C ASP A 51 18.76 12.84 5.67
N SER A 52 19.95 12.40 5.29
CA SER A 52 20.25 11.95 3.92
C SER A 52 19.43 10.73 3.48
N ASP A 53 19.00 9.91 4.41
CA ASP A 53 18.36 8.61 4.17
C ASP A 53 16.87 8.62 4.52
N ASN A 54 16.39 9.70 5.18
CA ASN A 54 15.04 9.84 5.69
C ASN A 54 14.47 11.23 5.36
N ASN A 55 13.30 11.24 4.74
CA ASN A 55 12.56 12.44 4.38
C ASN A 55 11.68 12.99 5.53
N GLY A 56 11.97 12.60 6.78
CA GLY A 56 11.24 13.01 7.97
C GLY A 56 10.06 12.12 8.36
N TYR A 57 9.76 11.06 7.61
CA TYR A 57 8.68 10.12 7.97
C TYR A 57 9.21 8.98 8.84
N VAL A 58 8.69 8.89 10.07
CA VAL A 58 9.13 7.97 11.13
C VAL A 58 7.93 7.25 11.78
N GLU A 59 8.21 6.27 12.65
CA GLU A 59 7.17 5.47 13.34
C GLU A 59 6.38 6.27 14.38
N GLY A 60 6.94 7.33 14.93
CA GLY A 60 6.29 8.16 15.94
C GLY A 60 6.88 9.56 16.03
N SER A 61 6.05 10.53 16.43
CA SER A 61 6.46 11.92 16.58
C SER A 61 5.59 12.61 17.65
N ASP A 62 6.10 13.69 18.20
CA ASP A 62 5.39 14.51 19.18
C ASP A 62 4.70 15.69 18.49
N TYR A 63 3.40 15.83 18.78
CA TYR A 63 2.56 16.92 18.29
C TYR A 63 1.69 17.47 19.40
N SER A 64 1.28 18.73 19.27
CA SER A 64 0.37 19.40 20.20
C SER A 64 -1.08 19.25 19.74
N VAL A 65 -2.01 19.28 20.71
CA VAL A 65 -3.45 19.34 20.42
C VAL A 65 -3.75 20.51 19.48
N GLY A 66 -4.49 20.23 18.43
CA GLY A 66 -4.84 21.18 17.39
C GLY A 66 -3.89 21.20 16.18
N ASP A 67 -2.73 20.57 16.27
CA ASP A 67 -1.79 20.50 15.15
C ASP A 67 -2.36 19.64 14.01
N MET A 68 -2.00 20.02 12.78
CA MET A 68 -2.23 19.24 11.57
C MET A 68 -1.05 18.31 11.33
N VAL A 69 -1.19 17.08 11.73
CA VAL A 69 -0.15 16.03 11.71
C VAL A 69 -0.08 15.42 10.32
N PRO A 70 1.07 15.51 9.61
CA PRO A 70 1.21 14.86 8.30
C PRO A 70 1.51 13.37 8.45
N TYR A 71 0.81 12.55 7.66
CA TYR A 71 0.99 11.10 7.56
C TYR A 71 1.32 10.67 6.13
N GLN A 72 2.00 9.55 6.03
CA GLN A 72 2.27 8.87 4.78
C GLN A 72 2.00 7.37 4.92
N ILE A 73 1.20 6.83 4.00
CA ILE A 73 1.01 5.39 3.84
C ILE A 73 1.71 4.97 2.56
N THR A 74 2.59 3.99 2.66
CA THR A 74 3.29 3.37 1.53
C THR A 74 2.63 2.04 1.22
N VAL A 75 2.18 1.83 -0.01
CA VAL A 75 1.49 0.62 -0.45
C VAL A 75 2.23 -0.01 -1.61
N LYS A 76 2.69 -1.26 -1.45
CA LYS A 76 3.27 -2.05 -2.54
C LYS A 76 2.16 -2.74 -3.32
N ILE A 77 2.06 -2.42 -4.61
CA ILE A 77 1.10 -3.03 -5.51
C ILE A 77 1.66 -4.37 -5.99
N PRO A 78 0.88 -5.46 -5.90
CA PRO A 78 1.31 -6.77 -6.40
C PRO A 78 1.40 -6.78 -7.91
N GLN A 79 2.12 -7.75 -8.46
CA GLN A 79 1.99 -8.07 -9.89
C GLN A 79 0.59 -8.63 -10.19
N ASN A 80 0.08 -8.32 -11.38
CA ASN A 80 -1.26 -8.74 -11.82
C ASN A 80 -2.39 -8.25 -10.89
N ILE A 81 -2.26 -7.03 -10.35
CA ILE A 81 -3.30 -6.40 -9.50
C ILE A 81 -4.68 -6.48 -10.16
N GLU A 82 -4.76 -6.36 -11.49
CA GLU A 82 -6.00 -6.40 -12.28
C GLU A 82 -6.78 -7.71 -12.16
N LYS A 83 -6.16 -8.78 -11.62
CA LYS A 83 -6.81 -10.06 -11.36
C LYS A 83 -7.44 -10.17 -9.97
N LEU A 84 -7.15 -9.22 -9.09
CA LEU A 84 -7.77 -9.17 -7.77
C LEU A 84 -9.21 -8.66 -7.86
N LYS A 85 -10.06 -9.11 -6.95
CA LYS A 85 -11.44 -8.59 -6.80
C LYS A 85 -11.51 -7.39 -5.87
N LYS A 86 -10.60 -7.34 -4.89
CA LYS A 86 -10.60 -6.34 -3.83
C LYS A 86 -9.18 -5.88 -3.55
N PHE A 87 -9.01 -4.57 -3.38
CA PHE A 87 -7.78 -3.94 -2.91
C PHE A 87 -8.13 -2.62 -2.24
N ILE A 88 -8.12 -2.61 -0.90
CA ILE A 88 -8.65 -1.51 -0.08
C ILE A 88 -7.63 -1.12 0.96
N VAL A 89 -7.36 0.16 1.08
CA VAL A 89 -6.60 0.78 2.16
C VAL A 89 -7.58 1.48 3.08
N THR A 90 -7.59 1.11 4.36
CA THR A 90 -8.43 1.73 5.40
C THR A 90 -7.54 2.40 6.43
N ASP A 91 -7.81 3.66 6.74
CA ASP A 91 -7.20 4.41 7.82
C ASP A 91 -8.11 4.46 9.04
N THR A 92 -7.53 4.25 10.23
CA THR A 92 -8.28 4.23 11.49
C THR A 92 -7.52 5.03 12.55
N PRO A 93 -7.83 6.33 12.67
CA PRO A 93 -7.18 7.23 13.63
C PRO A 93 -7.79 7.08 15.03
N GLU A 94 -6.97 7.29 16.07
CA GLU A 94 -7.40 7.42 17.45
C GLU A 94 -7.12 8.85 17.93
N ASN A 95 -8.17 9.58 18.35
CA ASN A 95 -8.09 10.99 18.76
C ASN A 95 -7.51 11.94 17.68
N LEU A 96 -7.69 11.59 16.43
CA LEU A 96 -7.31 12.37 15.26
C LEU A 96 -8.54 12.49 14.34
N GLU A 97 -8.61 13.57 13.61
CA GLU A 97 -9.59 13.77 12.54
C GLU A 97 -8.88 13.94 11.21
N ASP A 98 -9.09 12.99 10.30
CA ASP A 98 -8.47 13.01 8.98
C ASP A 98 -9.05 14.12 8.10
N ASP A 99 -8.19 14.96 7.55
CA ASP A 99 -8.53 15.93 6.52
C ASP A 99 -8.41 15.29 5.14
N THR A 100 -9.51 14.67 4.69
CA THR A 100 -9.57 13.96 3.40
C THR A 100 -9.36 14.87 2.19
N ALA A 101 -9.52 16.18 2.34
CA ALA A 101 -9.22 17.14 1.28
C ALA A 101 -7.69 17.26 1.02
N THR A 102 -6.87 16.83 1.98
CA THR A 102 -5.41 16.83 1.84
C THR A 102 -4.84 15.53 1.26
N ILE A 103 -5.69 14.51 1.05
CA ILE A 103 -5.23 13.21 0.54
C ILE A 103 -4.70 13.38 -0.88
N LYS A 104 -3.48 12.87 -1.08
CA LYS A 104 -2.83 12.76 -2.39
C LYS A 104 -2.31 11.36 -2.57
N ILE A 105 -2.55 10.77 -3.72
CA ILE A 105 -2.08 9.44 -4.08
C ILE A 105 -1.19 9.57 -5.31
N ALA A 106 0.06 9.10 -5.20
CA ALA A 106 1.02 9.15 -6.29
C ALA A 106 1.85 7.85 -6.36
N VAL A 107 2.41 7.55 -7.49
CA VAL A 107 3.47 6.56 -7.61
C VAL A 107 4.72 7.10 -6.91
N LYS A 108 5.42 6.28 -6.14
CA LYS A 108 6.70 6.68 -5.52
C LYS A 108 7.65 7.18 -6.59
N ASP A 109 8.16 8.39 -6.41
CA ASP A 109 9.05 9.09 -7.35
C ASP A 109 8.46 9.27 -8.75
N GLY A 110 7.12 9.34 -8.86
CA GLY A 110 6.39 9.41 -10.13
C GLY A 110 5.13 10.27 -10.05
N ASP A 111 4.24 10.06 -11.01
CA ASP A 111 3.03 10.87 -11.20
C ASP A 111 1.91 10.53 -10.23
N ALA A 112 0.95 11.45 -10.12
CA ALA A 112 -0.28 11.22 -9.38
C ALA A 112 -1.07 10.03 -9.97
N VAL A 113 -1.69 9.25 -9.08
CA VAL A 113 -2.60 8.17 -9.46
C VAL A 113 -3.91 8.77 -9.95
N ALA A 114 -4.40 8.28 -11.08
CA ALA A 114 -5.66 8.77 -11.67
C ALA A 114 -6.84 8.53 -10.71
N GLU A 115 -7.66 9.54 -10.45
CA GLU A 115 -8.83 9.44 -9.56
C GLU A 115 -9.89 8.44 -10.07
N THR A 116 -9.85 8.07 -11.35
CA THR A 116 -10.74 7.08 -11.94
C THR A 116 -10.52 5.67 -11.41
N VAL A 117 -9.30 5.35 -10.92
CA VAL A 117 -8.92 3.99 -10.49
C VAL A 117 -9.17 3.71 -9.01
N TYR A 118 -9.71 4.66 -8.25
CA TYR A 118 -10.10 4.46 -6.86
C TYR A 118 -11.36 5.21 -6.49
N THR A 119 -11.92 4.89 -5.34
CA THR A 119 -12.99 5.64 -4.67
C THR A 119 -12.51 5.95 -3.26
N LEU A 120 -12.63 7.21 -2.84
CA LEU A 120 -12.31 7.66 -1.49
C LEU A 120 -13.61 7.88 -0.72
N THR A 121 -13.73 7.24 0.44
CA THR A 121 -14.86 7.40 1.36
C THR A 121 -14.35 7.84 2.73
N LYS A 122 -14.91 8.91 3.30
CA LYS A 122 -14.68 9.31 4.69
C LYS A 122 -15.85 8.86 5.54
N ASP A 123 -15.56 8.32 6.71
CA ASP A 123 -16.55 8.05 7.75
C ASP A 123 -16.13 8.66 9.10
N SER A 124 -16.85 8.33 10.17
CA SER A 124 -16.52 8.82 11.53
C SER A 124 -15.27 8.21 12.14
N ASN A 125 -14.73 7.14 11.52
CA ASN A 125 -13.61 6.36 12.05
C ASN A 125 -12.34 6.51 11.20
N GLY A 126 -12.34 7.41 10.19
CA GLY A 126 -11.21 7.63 9.32
C GLY A 126 -11.60 7.72 7.84
N PHE A 127 -10.83 7.08 6.97
CA PHE A 127 -11.16 6.99 5.54
C PHE A 127 -10.85 5.61 4.97
N GLU A 128 -11.48 5.34 3.83
CA GLU A 128 -11.24 4.15 3.02
C GLU A 128 -10.93 4.56 1.58
N ILE A 129 -9.90 3.95 0.99
CA ILE A 129 -9.57 4.07 -0.43
C ILE A 129 -9.77 2.69 -1.05
N GLU A 130 -10.88 2.53 -1.77
CA GLU A 130 -11.17 1.34 -2.54
C GLU A 130 -10.60 1.51 -3.95
N PHE A 131 -9.53 0.82 -4.23
CA PHE A 131 -8.97 0.76 -5.58
C PHE A 131 -9.81 -0.15 -6.48
N LYS A 132 -9.80 0.12 -7.77
CA LYS A 132 -10.48 -0.67 -8.82
C LYS A 132 -9.46 -1.56 -9.53
N PRO A 133 -9.17 -2.78 -9.05
CA PRO A 133 -8.06 -3.58 -9.51
C PRO A 133 -8.02 -3.78 -11.03
N ALA A 134 -9.17 -4.00 -11.66
CA ALA A 134 -9.27 -4.18 -13.11
C ALA A 134 -8.75 -2.98 -13.94
N GLN A 135 -8.61 -1.80 -13.33
CA GLN A 135 -8.13 -0.57 -13.98
C GLN A 135 -6.69 -0.21 -13.56
N MET A 136 -6.03 -1.08 -12.80
CA MET A 136 -4.73 -0.76 -12.17
C MET A 136 -3.53 -1.47 -12.81
N SER A 137 -3.67 -2.06 -13.99
CA SER A 137 -2.58 -2.83 -14.63
C SER A 137 -1.29 -2.02 -14.84
N GLU A 138 -1.39 -0.70 -15.04
CA GLU A 138 -0.22 0.18 -15.18
C GLU A 138 0.57 0.37 -13.88
N TYR A 139 -0.03 0.04 -12.72
CA TYR A 139 0.60 0.14 -11.40
C TYR A 139 1.21 -1.18 -10.93
N ASN A 140 1.17 -2.24 -11.72
CA ASN A 140 1.75 -3.55 -11.39
C ASN A 140 3.19 -3.43 -10.88
N GLY A 141 3.45 -3.96 -9.68
CA GLY A 141 4.76 -3.94 -9.04
C GLY A 141 5.27 -2.58 -8.57
N LYS A 142 4.49 -1.52 -8.75
CA LYS A 142 4.86 -0.17 -8.29
C LYS A 142 4.55 0.00 -6.80
N THR A 143 5.15 1.02 -6.20
CA THR A 143 4.84 1.48 -4.86
C THR A 143 4.02 2.76 -4.96
N LEU A 144 2.87 2.81 -4.28
CA LEU A 144 2.08 4.01 -4.15
C LEU A 144 2.37 4.69 -2.81
N ILE A 145 2.32 6.01 -2.82
CA ILE A 145 2.42 6.88 -1.65
C ILE A 145 1.08 7.60 -1.49
N ILE A 146 0.45 7.41 -0.34
CA ILE A 146 -0.74 8.13 0.08
C ILE A 146 -0.32 9.09 1.18
N SER A 147 -0.35 10.39 0.91
CA SER A 147 -0.02 11.44 1.87
C SER A 147 -1.27 12.21 2.25
N TYR A 148 -1.41 12.55 3.52
CA TYR A 148 -2.55 13.32 4.05
C TYR A 148 -2.19 13.98 5.38
N LYS A 149 -3.10 14.78 5.91
CA LYS A 149 -3.00 15.39 7.24
C LYS A 149 -4.18 14.99 8.10
N ALA A 150 -3.93 14.87 9.41
CA ALA A 150 -4.98 14.68 10.41
C ALA A 150 -4.81 15.68 11.55
N LYS A 151 -5.91 16.23 12.05
CA LYS A 151 -5.90 17.15 13.18
C LYS A 151 -5.88 16.36 14.48
N LEU A 152 -4.92 16.65 15.37
CA LEU A 152 -4.89 16.07 16.70
C LEU A 152 -5.96 16.74 17.59
N LEU A 153 -6.91 15.94 18.05
CA LEU A 153 -8.06 16.40 18.81
C LEU A 153 -7.73 16.71 20.28
N ASP A 154 -8.58 17.45 20.96
CA ASP A 154 -8.48 17.76 22.40
C ASP A 154 -8.67 16.52 23.30
N THR A 155 -9.28 15.46 22.76
CA THR A 155 -9.36 14.13 23.38
C THR A 155 -8.06 13.35 23.39
N ALA A 156 -6.99 13.89 22.78
CA ALA A 156 -5.71 13.22 22.66
C ALA A 156 -5.12 12.81 24.01
N LYS A 157 -4.66 11.56 24.07
CA LYS A 157 -3.97 11.00 25.25
C LYS A 157 -2.60 11.65 25.41
N LYS A 158 -2.30 12.12 26.61
CA LYS A 158 -0.99 12.70 27.00
C LYS A 158 -0.13 11.66 27.74
N THR A 159 -0.11 10.42 27.23
CA THR A 159 0.62 9.30 27.81
C THR A 159 1.70 8.82 26.86
N THR A 160 2.62 8.01 27.37
CA THR A 160 3.69 7.38 26.56
C THR A 160 3.16 6.42 25.49
N GLU A 161 1.91 5.95 25.61
CA GLU A 161 1.26 5.13 24.57
C GLU A 161 0.84 5.94 23.34
N GLY A 162 0.71 7.27 23.51
CA GLY A 162 0.35 8.19 22.44
C GLY A 162 -1.05 7.97 21.86
N ASN A 163 -1.27 8.51 20.68
CA ASN A 163 -2.50 8.40 19.91
C ASN A 163 -2.18 7.62 18.62
N LYS A 164 -2.75 6.43 18.51
CA LYS A 164 -2.46 5.54 17.39
C LYS A 164 -3.20 5.99 16.14
N ASN A 165 -2.54 5.83 15.01
CA ASN A 165 -3.18 5.99 13.71
C ASN A 165 -2.80 4.79 12.85
N ASN A 166 -3.71 3.82 12.73
CA ASN A 166 -3.46 2.56 12.08
C ASN A 166 -3.95 2.59 10.63
N ALA A 167 -3.23 1.92 9.74
CA ALA A 167 -3.71 1.63 8.41
C ALA A 167 -3.75 0.11 8.18
N THR A 168 -4.74 -0.34 7.44
CA THR A 168 -4.89 -1.75 7.05
C THR A 168 -5.05 -1.88 5.55
N LEU A 169 -4.54 -2.98 5.01
CA LEU A 169 -4.70 -3.35 3.61
C LEU A 169 -5.54 -4.63 3.53
N THR A 170 -6.71 -4.51 2.89
CA THR A 170 -7.59 -5.63 2.60
C THR A 170 -7.52 -5.95 1.11
N TYR A 171 -7.21 -7.19 0.78
CA TYR A 171 -7.14 -7.62 -0.62
C TYR A 171 -7.55 -9.09 -0.76
N THR A 172 -7.92 -9.51 -1.99
CA THR A 172 -8.11 -10.92 -2.28
C THR A 172 -6.75 -11.62 -2.33
N ASN A 173 -6.58 -12.70 -1.53
CA ASN A 173 -5.30 -13.37 -1.35
C ASN A 173 -5.19 -14.70 -2.13
N LYS A 174 -6.26 -15.10 -2.82
CA LYS A 174 -6.29 -16.31 -3.64
C LYS A 174 -6.87 -16.01 -5.02
N ILE A 175 -6.27 -16.62 -6.03
CA ILE A 175 -6.75 -16.60 -7.41
C ILE A 175 -7.50 -17.90 -7.62
N ASP A 176 -8.76 -17.84 -8.10
CA ASP A 176 -9.53 -19.02 -8.46
C ASP A 176 -9.04 -19.65 -9.79
N GLU A 177 -9.65 -20.76 -10.20
CA GLU A 177 -9.29 -21.46 -11.44
C GLU A 177 -9.43 -20.61 -12.70
N THR A 178 -10.18 -19.50 -12.64
CA THR A 178 -10.33 -18.54 -13.74
C THR A 178 -9.31 -17.39 -13.65
N GLY A 179 -8.45 -17.40 -12.66
CA GLY A 179 -7.48 -16.32 -12.40
C GLY A 179 -8.06 -15.11 -11.67
N VAL A 180 -9.30 -15.21 -11.18
CA VAL A 180 -9.95 -14.14 -10.40
C VAL A 180 -9.74 -14.40 -8.91
N GLY A 181 -9.28 -13.39 -8.18
CA GLY A 181 -9.00 -13.51 -6.75
C GLY A 181 -10.23 -13.88 -5.92
N LYS A 182 -10.02 -14.68 -4.88
CA LYS A 182 -11.01 -15.00 -3.85
C LYS A 182 -10.72 -14.23 -2.59
N GLU A 183 -11.76 -13.82 -1.87
CA GLU A 183 -11.59 -13.26 -0.52
C GLU A 183 -11.04 -14.33 0.43
N GLY A 184 -10.05 -13.92 1.25
CA GLY A 184 -9.44 -14.77 2.26
C GLY A 184 -10.09 -14.62 3.62
#